data_64cdc0f36c3e38c322c3295c53cef0c2
#
_entry.id   64cdc0f36c3e38c322c3295c53cef0c2
#
_cell.length_a   1.000
_cell.length_b   1.000
_cell.length_c   1.000
_cell.angle_alpha   90.00
_cell.angle_beta   90.00
_cell.angle_gamma   90.00
#
_symmetry.space_group_name_H-M   'P 1'
#
loop_
_entity.id
_entity.type
_entity.pdbx_description
1 polymer ?
#
loop_
_entity_poly.entity_id
_entity_poly.type
_entity_poly.pdbx_seq_one_letter_code
_entity_poly.pdbx_strand_id
1 'polypeptide(L)'
;NDEETVALTAGGHTVGKAHGNGDASILGKEPEAGEIENQGFGWLNPKGNGNGPDTVTSGLEGAWTTHPTRWDNEYFNLLLNYDWELKKSPAGAWQWEPINMKEEDKPVDAFNPSVKRNPIMTDADMAMKMDPAYRVISERFHNDQAYFSEVFARAWFKLTHRDLGPKDRYLGADVPAEDLIWQDPVPKVDYTLSDSEIEELKGKLLNSGLSRA
;
A
#
# COMPACT_ATOMS: atom_id res chain seq x y z
N ASN A 1 -14.62 2.43 -7.62
CA ASN A 1 -15.04 1.74 -8.83
C ASN A 1 -13.93 0.82 -9.34
N ASP A 2 -14.19 0.04 -10.40
CA ASP A 2 -13.24 -0.96 -10.92
C ASP A 2 -11.93 -0.32 -11.40
N GLU A 3 -12.03 0.82 -12.04
CA GLU A 3 -10.85 1.55 -12.53
C GLU A 3 -9.95 2.03 -11.38
N GLU A 4 -10.54 2.57 -10.31
CA GLU A 4 -9.80 2.94 -9.10
C GLU A 4 -9.18 1.71 -8.43
N THR A 5 -9.88 0.57 -8.43
CA THR A 5 -9.38 -0.69 -7.87
C THR A 5 -8.16 -1.20 -8.63
N VAL A 6 -8.24 -1.24 -9.97
CA VAL A 6 -7.09 -1.62 -10.82
C VAL A 6 -5.93 -0.66 -10.62
N ALA A 7 -6.21 0.66 -10.62
CA ALA A 7 -5.17 1.67 -10.45
C ALA A 7 -4.45 1.55 -9.10
N LEU A 8 -5.18 1.36 -7.99
CA LEU A 8 -4.60 1.24 -6.66
C LEU A 8 -3.75 -0.02 -6.51
N THR A 9 -4.26 -1.16 -6.99
CA THR A 9 -3.51 -2.41 -6.92
C THR A 9 -2.26 -2.36 -7.80
N ALA A 10 -2.41 -2.02 -9.06
CA ALA A 10 -1.28 -1.93 -10.00
C ALA A 10 -0.26 -0.86 -9.59
N GLY A 11 -0.73 0.31 -9.16
CA GLY A 11 0.15 1.39 -8.72
C GLY A 11 0.88 1.06 -7.43
N GLY A 12 0.20 0.45 -6.45
CA GLY A 12 0.83 -0.04 -5.22
C GLY A 12 1.87 -1.11 -5.50
N HIS A 13 1.60 -2.01 -6.46
CA HIS A 13 2.52 -3.08 -6.84
C HIS A 13 3.62 -2.64 -7.82
N THR A 14 3.51 -1.48 -8.43
CA THR A 14 4.56 -0.91 -9.29
C THR A 14 5.83 -0.61 -8.48
N VAL A 15 5.68 -0.15 -7.24
CA VAL A 15 6.79 0.27 -6.37
C VAL A 15 6.85 -0.62 -5.14
N GLY A 16 8.02 -1.14 -4.86
CA GLY A 16 8.24 -1.99 -3.68
C GLY A 16 8.20 -3.48 -3.97
N LYS A 17 8.22 -4.25 -2.90
CA LYS A 17 8.15 -5.70 -2.96
C LYS A 17 7.51 -6.26 -1.68
N ALA A 18 7.03 -7.49 -1.75
CA ALA A 18 6.64 -8.24 -0.57
C ALA A 18 7.85 -8.94 0.06
N HIS A 19 7.98 -8.80 1.37
CA HIS A 19 8.77 -9.64 2.24
C HIS A 19 7.84 -10.27 3.27
N GLY A 20 7.86 -11.57 3.40
CA GLY A 20 6.91 -12.20 4.30
C GLY A 20 7.28 -13.61 4.71
N ASN A 21 8.43 -14.11 4.26
CA ASN A 21 8.84 -15.50 4.44
C ASN A 21 9.97 -15.70 5.45
N GLY A 22 10.16 -14.77 6.38
CA GLY A 22 11.04 -14.97 7.52
C GLY A 22 10.57 -16.12 8.42
N ASP A 23 11.44 -16.59 9.29
CA ASP A 23 11.13 -17.67 10.21
C ASP A 23 10.15 -17.19 11.29
N ALA A 24 8.93 -17.73 11.31
CA ALA A 24 7.91 -17.36 12.29
C ALA A 24 8.31 -17.64 13.75
N SER A 25 9.31 -18.48 14.00
CA SER A 25 9.82 -18.75 15.35
C SER A 25 10.52 -17.56 16.00
N ILE A 26 10.86 -16.52 15.23
CA ILE A 26 11.46 -15.28 15.74
C ILE A 26 10.43 -14.31 16.32
N LEU A 27 9.15 -14.51 16.04
CA LEU A 27 8.08 -13.62 16.51
C LEU A 27 7.85 -13.77 18.02
N GLY A 28 7.56 -12.64 18.66
CA GLY A 28 7.13 -12.57 20.04
C GLY A 28 5.61 -12.62 20.19
N LYS A 29 5.09 -11.88 21.19
CA LYS A 29 3.66 -11.80 21.49
C LYS A 29 2.86 -11.24 20.32
N GLU A 30 1.61 -11.70 20.21
CA GLU A 30 0.61 -11.08 19.34
C GLU A 30 0.38 -9.61 19.69
N PRO A 31 -0.06 -8.78 18.71
CA PRO A 31 -0.30 -7.35 18.97
C PRO A 31 -1.23 -7.08 20.16
N GLU A 32 -2.30 -7.87 20.31
CA GLU A 32 -3.26 -7.72 21.40
C GLU A 32 -2.73 -8.23 22.76
N ALA A 33 -1.74 -9.09 22.76
CA ALA A 33 -1.07 -9.61 23.95
C ALA A 33 0.18 -8.81 24.34
N GLY A 34 0.53 -7.79 23.55
CA GLY A 34 1.63 -6.87 23.81
C GLY A 34 1.30 -5.87 24.91
N GLU A 35 2.35 -5.26 25.45
CA GLU A 35 2.18 -4.12 26.36
C GLU A 35 1.49 -2.96 25.63
N ILE A 36 0.74 -2.12 26.35
CA ILE A 36 -0.12 -1.10 25.72
C ILE A 36 0.65 -0.13 24.80
N GLU A 37 1.89 0.18 25.12
CA GLU A 37 2.76 1.02 24.32
C GLU A 37 3.18 0.38 23.00
N ASN A 38 3.08 -0.94 22.88
CA ASN A 38 3.43 -1.71 21.68
C ASN A 38 2.20 -2.06 20.82
N GLN A 39 1.01 -1.89 21.32
CA GLN A 39 -0.21 -2.19 20.58
C GLN A 39 -0.37 -1.23 19.39
N GLY A 40 -0.79 -1.78 18.25
CA GLY A 40 -0.91 -1.04 16.99
C GLY A 40 0.35 -0.99 16.12
N PHE A 41 1.49 -1.46 16.61
CA PHE A 41 2.74 -1.55 15.85
C PHE A 41 3.00 -2.92 15.20
N GLY A 42 2.02 -3.81 15.25
CA GLY A 42 2.13 -5.16 14.71
C GLY A 42 2.81 -6.14 15.67
N TRP A 43 3.34 -7.22 15.12
CA TRP A 43 3.97 -8.29 15.88
C TRP A 43 5.35 -7.89 16.39
N LEU A 44 5.62 -8.19 17.65
CA LEU A 44 6.95 -8.00 18.22
C LEU A 44 7.93 -8.99 17.58
N ASN A 45 9.06 -8.47 17.09
CA ASN A 45 10.15 -9.29 16.54
C ASN A 45 11.42 -9.09 17.39
N PRO A 46 11.59 -9.84 18.48
CA PRO A 46 12.69 -9.63 19.43
C PRO A 46 14.04 -10.20 18.97
N LYS A 47 14.07 -10.98 17.90
CA LYS A 47 15.28 -11.69 17.45
C LYS A 47 15.79 -11.23 16.10
N GLY A 48 14.96 -10.57 15.29
CA GLY A 48 15.30 -10.08 13.96
C GLY A 48 15.33 -8.55 13.89
N ASN A 49 15.61 -8.06 12.69
CA ASN A 49 15.62 -6.63 12.39
C ASN A 49 14.22 -6.07 12.04
N GLY A 50 13.21 -6.94 11.89
CA GLY A 50 11.86 -6.57 11.46
C GLY A 50 11.75 -6.09 10.01
N ASN A 51 12.79 -6.28 9.21
CA ASN A 51 12.81 -5.93 7.79
C ASN A 51 13.47 -7.02 6.93
N GLY A 52 13.27 -6.96 5.63
CA GLY A 52 13.89 -7.87 4.68
C GLY A 52 13.68 -9.34 5.00
N PRO A 53 14.76 -10.15 5.08
CA PRO A 53 14.68 -11.58 5.36
C PRO A 53 14.04 -11.94 6.71
N ASP A 54 14.04 -10.99 7.67
CA ASP A 54 13.46 -11.18 8.99
C ASP A 54 11.97 -10.81 9.06
N THR A 55 11.38 -10.40 7.95
CA THR A 55 9.95 -10.05 7.91
C THR A 55 9.09 -11.31 7.87
N VAL A 56 8.17 -11.41 8.80
CA VAL A 56 7.17 -12.50 8.88
C VAL A 56 5.79 -11.89 8.72
N THR A 57 5.16 -12.10 7.57
CA THR A 57 3.82 -11.57 7.25
C THR A 57 3.01 -12.59 6.45
N SER A 58 2.68 -12.29 5.19
CA SER A 58 1.86 -13.14 4.32
C SER A 58 2.54 -14.42 3.85
N GLY A 59 3.84 -14.53 3.98
CA GLY A 59 4.64 -15.61 3.37
C GLY A 59 4.98 -15.38 1.89
N LEU A 60 4.47 -14.31 1.28
CA LEU A 60 4.83 -13.94 -0.09
C LEU A 60 6.24 -13.35 -0.13
N GLU A 61 6.95 -13.61 -1.21
CA GLU A 61 8.30 -13.08 -1.41
C GLU A 61 8.54 -12.72 -2.87
N GLY A 62 8.71 -11.44 -3.17
CA GLY A 62 9.06 -10.96 -4.50
C GLY A 62 8.58 -9.54 -4.80
N ALA A 63 9.10 -8.97 -5.87
CA ALA A 63 8.62 -7.75 -6.47
C ALA A 63 7.60 -8.08 -7.57
N TRP A 64 6.81 -7.11 -7.99
CA TRP A 64 5.84 -7.26 -9.09
C TRP A 64 6.39 -6.76 -10.43
N THR A 65 7.49 -6.00 -10.39
CA THR A 65 8.07 -5.36 -11.57
C THR A 65 9.58 -5.60 -11.65
N THR A 66 10.15 -5.43 -12.83
CA THR A 66 11.60 -5.47 -13.06
C THR A 66 12.33 -4.36 -12.30
N HIS A 67 11.66 -3.21 -12.12
CA HIS A 67 12.22 -2.01 -11.50
C HIS A 67 11.38 -1.54 -10.30
N PRO A 68 11.42 -2.24 -9.16
CA PRO A 68 10.50 -1.98 -8.05
C PRO A 68 10.74 -0.65 -7.31
N THR A 69 11.69 0.14 -7.75
CA THR A 69 11.96 1.50 -7.21
C THR A 69 11.62 2.61 -8.21
N ARG A 70 10.97 2.26 -9.33
CA ARG A 70 10.61 3.21 -10.38
C ARG A 70 9.11 3.20 -10.65
N TRP A 71 8.52 4.38 -10.78
CA TRP A 71 7.14 4.54 -11.23
C TRP A 71 7.07 4.48 -12.75
N ASP A 72 6.46 3.42 -13.27
CA ASP A 72 6.19 3.20 -14.69
C ASP A 72 4.98 2.27 -14.86
N ASN A 73 4.70 1.79 -16.05
CA ASN A 73 3.65 0.82 -16.32
C ASN A 73 4.17 -0.61 -16.56
N GLU A 74 5.37 -0.90 -16.07
CA GLU A 74 6.00 -2.23 -16.22
C GLU A 74 5.18 -3.34 -15.55
N TYR A 75 4.43 -3.03 -14.49
CA TYR A 75 3.49 -3.96 -13.87
C TYR A 75 2.54 -4.58 -14.91
N PHE A 76 1.92 -3.75 -15.74
CA PHE A 76 1.01 -4.24 -16.78
C PHE A 76 1.74 -4.96 -17.91
N ASN A 77 2.94 -4.51 -18.25
CA ASN A 77 3.78 -5.19 -19.24
C ASN A 77 4.05 -6.63 -18.81
N LEU A 78 4.49 -6.86 -17.60
CA LEU A 78 4.73 -8.20 -17.09
C LEU A 78 3.43 -9.00 -16.93
N LEU A 79 2.41 -8.42 -16.30
CA LEU A 79 1.14 -9.10 -16.07
C LEU A 79 0.52 -9.62 -17.36
N LEU A 80 0.45 -8.78 -18.39
CA LEU A 80 -0.27 -9.10 -19.63
C LEU A 80 0.53 -9.97 -20.60
N ASN A 81 1.86 -9.80 -20.69
CA ASN A 81 2.70 -10.42 -21.70
C ASN A 81 3.36 -11.74 -21.27
N TYR A 82 3.41 -12.05 -19.98
CA TYR A 82 3.90 -13.34 -19.51
C TYR A 82 2.75 -14.29 -19.19
N ASP A 83 3.02 -15.59 -19.34
CA ASP A 83 2.18 -16.63 -18.74
C ASP A 83 2.63 -16.90 -17.33
N TRP A 84 1.70 -17.27 -16.47
CA TRP A 84 1.89 -17.38 -15.03
C TRP A 84 1.51 -18.76 -14.53
N GLU A 85 2.26 -19.30 -13.59
CA GLU A 85 1.97 -20.54 -12.90
C GLU A 85 1.96 -20.35 -11.38
N LEU A 86 1.11 -21.09 -10.69
CA LEU A 86 0.99 -21.02 -9.23
C LEU A 86 2.12 -21.82 -8.57
N LYS A 87 2.91 -21.16 -7.75
CA LYS A 87 4.03 -21.76 -7.00
C LYS A 87 3.96 -21.44 -5.51
N LYS A 88 4.68 -22.20 -4.73
CA LYS A 88 4.88 -21.88 -3.31
C LYS A 88 6.13 -21.05 -3.10
N SER A 89 5.98 -20.01 -2.29
CA SER A 89 7.11 -19.26 -1.74
C SER A 89 7.94 -20.15 -0.80
N PRO A 90 9.14 -19.73 -0.40
CA PRO A 90 9.91 -20.47 0.61
C PRO A 90 9.19 -20.68 1.93
N ALA A 91 8.27 -19.79 2.32
CA ALA A 91 7.41 -19.96 3.51
C ALA A 91 6.15 -20.79 3.26
N GLY A 92 5.94 -21.28 2.05
CA GLY A 92 4.81 -22.14 1.68
C GLY A 92 3.53 -21.40 1.26
N ALA A 93 3.54 -20.08 1.18
CA ALA A 93 2.42 -19.30 0.62
C ALA A 93 2.32 -19.47 -0.89
N TRP A 94 1.10 -19.48 -1.40
CA TRP A 94 0.88 -19.53 -2.84
C TRP A 94 1.08 -18.14 -3.47
N GLN A 95 1.86 -18.10 -4.53
CA GLN A 95 2.11 -16.93 -5.36
C GLN A 95 2.20 -17.34 -6.83
N TRP A 96 1.88 -16.44 -7.74
CA TRP A 96 2.04 -16.66 -9.16
C TRP A 96 3.43 -16.20 -9.60
N GLU A 97 4.13 -17.02 -10.38
CA GLU A 97 5.41 -16.71 -10.96
C GLU A 97 5.37 -16.86 -12.49
N PRO A 98 6.13 -16.05 -13.23
CA PRO A 98 6.12 -16.10 -14.69
C PRO A 98 6.79 -17.38 -15.21
N ILE A 99 6.23 -17.91 -16.32
CA ILE A 99 6.79 -19.05 -17.03
C ILE A 99 7.82 -18.55 -18.04
N ASN A 100 9.00 -19.16 -18.06
CA ASN A 100 10.07 -18.86 -19.04
C ASN A 100 10.44 -17.38 -19.13
N MET A 101 10.48 -16.69 -17.99
CA MET A 101 10.87 -15.29 -17.94
C MET A 101 12.31 -15.08 -18.37
N LYS A 102 12.53 -14.05 -19.15
CA LYS A 102 13.87 -13.64 -19.56
C LYS A 102 14.66 -13.13 -18.35
N GLU A 103 15.94 -13.43 -18.31
CA GLU A 103 16.80 -13.05 -17.19
C GLU A 103 16.93 -11.52 -17.03
N GLU A 104 16.84 -10.78 -18.14
CA GLU A 104 16.89 -9.32 -18.16
C GLU A 104 15.69 -8.68 -17.46
N ASP A 105 14.51 -9.32 -17.53
CA ASP A 105 13.26 -8.82 -16.96
C ASP A 105 13.09 -9.15 -15.45
N LYS A 106 13.97 -9.99 -14.91
CA LYS A 106 13.92 -10.33 -13.49
C LYS A 106 14.43 -9.18 -12.61
N PRO A 107 13.69 -8.79 -11.58
CA PRO A 107 14.15 -7.82 -10.57
C PRO A 107 15.37 -8.35 -9.82
N VAL A 108 16.24 -7.41 -9.46
CA VAL A 108 17.35 -7.66 -8.54
C VAL A 108 16.80 -7.79 -7.13
N ASP A 109 17.32 -8.74 -6.36
CA ASP A 109 16.97 -8.89 -4.95
C ASP A 109 17.37 -7.65 -4.14
N ALA A 110 16.47 -7.18 -3.27
CA ALA A 110 16.68 -5.94 -2.53
C ALA A 110 17.84 -5.98 -1.53
N PHE A 111 18.20 -7.19 -1.05
CA PHE A 111 19.25 -7.38 -0.03
C PHE A 111 20.51 -8.02 -0.60
N ASN A 112 20.40 -8.69 -1.73
CA ASN A 112 21.55 -9.29 -2.41
C ASN A 112 21.56 -8.89 -3.89
N PRO A 113 22.27 -7.81 -4.25
CA PRO A 113 22.28 -7.27 -5.62
C PRO A 113 22.91 -8.21 -6.66
N SER A 114 23.56 -9.28 -6.23
CA SER A 114 24.09 -10.32 -7.16
C SER A 114 23.06 -11.40 -7.50
N VAL A 115 21.86 -11.35 -6.91
CA VAL A 115 20.79 -12.31 -7.15
C VAL A 115 19.64 -11.62 -7.88
N LYS A 116 19.13 -12.27 -8.92
CA LYS A 116 17.86 -11.92 -9.56
C LYS A 116 16.80 -12.94 -9.17
N ARG A 117 15.57 -12.49 -9.01
CA ARG A 117 14.42 -13.33 -8.64
C ARG A 117 13.31 -13.19 -9.67
N ASN A 118 12.44 -14.17 -9.76
CA ASN A 118 11.20 -13.99 -10.51
C ASN A 118 10.34 -12.93 -9.82
N PRO A 119 9.66 -12.06 -10.58
CA PRO A 119 8.57 -11.26 -10.03
C PRO A 119 7.41 -12.18 -9.64
N ILE A 120 6.53 -11.65 -8.84
CA ILE A 120 5.33 -12.37 -8.38
C ILE A 120 4.06 -11.65 -8.77
N MET A 121 2.97 -12.42 -8.84
CA MET A 121 1.61 -11.91 -8.85
C MET A 121 0.79 -12.61 -7.77
N THR A 122 -0.19 -11.91 -7.24
CA THR A 122 -1.22 -12.46 -6.34
C THR A 122 -2.47 -12.86 -7.14
N ASP A 123 -3.42 -13.51 -6.50
CA ASP A 123 -4.72 -13.81 -7.13
C ASP A 123 -5.46 -12.52 -7.54
N ALA A 124 -5.31 -11.44 -6.77
CA ALA A 124 -5.87 -10.13 -7.12
C ALA A 124 -5.26 -9.57 -8.42
N ASP A 125 -3.95 -9.72 -8.60
CA ASP A 125 -3.27 -9.33 -9.83
C ASP A 125 -3.72 -10.19 -11.01
N MET A 126 -3.82 -11.49 -10.81
CA MET A 126 -4.30 -12.40 -11.86
C MET A 126 -5.75 -12.12 -12.26
N ALA A 127 -6.59 -11.69 -11.34
CA ALA A 127 -7.96 -11.25 -11.67
C ALA A 127 -7.93 -10.07 -12.66
N MET A 128 -6.97 -9.16 -12.56
CA MET A 128 -6.85 -8.01 -13.48
C MET A 128 -6.44 -8.43 -14.90
N LYS A 129 -5.85 -9.62 -15.06
CA LYS A 129 -5.57 -10.23 -16.37
C LYS A 129 -6.72 -11.10 -16.86
N MET A 130 -7.36 -11.85 -15.96
CA MET A 130 -8.27 -12.94 -16.31
C MET A 130 -9.74 -12.50 -16.41
N ASP A 131 -10.17 -11.56 -15.57
CA ASP A 131 -11.53 -11.02 -15.63
C ASP A 131 -11.65 -10.05 -16.82
N PRO A 132 -12.66 -10.25 -17.72
CA PRO A 132 -12.78 -9.42 -18.91
C PRO A 132 -13.00 -7.92 -18.64
N ALA A 133 -13.72 -7.58 -17.57
CA ALA A 133 -13.96 -6.18 -17.23
C ALA A 133 -12.69 -5.50 -16.70
N TYR A 134 -11.96 -6.16 -15.82
CA TYR A 134 -10.67 -5.65 -15.32
C TYR A 134 -9.60 -5.65 -16.39
N ARG A 135 -9.57 -6.63 -17.28
CA ARG A 135 -8.60 -6.72 -18.36
C ARG A 135 -8.63 -5.51 -19.30
N VAL A 136 -9.81 -5.05 -19.66
CA VAL A 136 -9.96 -3.84 -20.50
C VAL A 136 -9.34 -2.60 -19.85
N ILE A 137 -9.48 -2.48 -18.53
CA ILE A 137 -8.89 -1.39 -17.76
C ILE A 137 -7.36 -1.56 -17.74
N SER A 138 -6.88 -2.76 -17.45
CA SER A 138 -5.44 -3.07 -17.41
C SER A 138 -4.74 -2.81 -18.75
N GLU A 139 -5.36 -3.20 -19.87
CA GLU A 139 -4.85 -2.93 -21.21
C GLU A 139 -4.83 -1.42 -21.53
N ARG A 140 -5.83 -0.65 -21.08
CA ARG A 140 -5.84 0.81 -21.23
C ARG A 140 -4.69 1.46 -20.46
N PHE A 141 -4.50 1.09 -19.20
CA PHE A 141 -3.40 1.60 -18.39
C PHE A 141 -2.02 1.19 -18.90
N HIS A 142 -1.91 -0.01 -19.45
CA HIS A 142 -0.68 -0.46 -20.12
C HIS A 142 -0.32 0.44 -21.32
N ASN A 143 -1.32 0.85 -22.10
CA ASN A 143 -1.13 1.67 -23.29
C ASN A 143 -1.04 3.18 -23.01
N ASP A 144 -1.50 3.65 -21.85
CA ASP A 144 -1.51 5.06 -21.46
C ASP A 144 -1.02 5.23 -20.03
N GLN A 145 0.29 5.36 -19.88
CA GLN A 145 0.94 5.56 -18.57
C GLN A 145 0.52 6.89 -17.93
N ALA A 146 0.27 7.94 -18.70
CA ALA A 146 -0.12 9.23 -18.16
C ALA A 146 -1.51 9.15 -17.52
N TYR A 147 -2.43 8.52 -18.20
CA TYR A 147 -3.78 8.26 -17.67
C TYR A 147 -3.75 7.34 -16.43
N PHE A 148 -2.97 6.27 -16.47
CA PHE A 148 -2.75 5.42 -15.30
C PHE A 148 -2.27 6.22 -14.09
N SER A 149 -1.28 7.10 -14.29
CA SER A 149 -0.72 7.92 -13.22
C SER A 149 -1.75 8.89 -12.64
N GLU A 150 -2.59 9.50 -13.47
CA GLU A 150 -3.66 10.39 -13.03
C GLU A 150 -4.70 9.63 -12.20
N VAL A 151 -5.19 8.50 -12.70
CA VAL A 151 -6.20 7.70 -11.99
C VAL A 151 -5.65 7.16 -10.66
N PHE A 152 -4.40 6.69 -10.66
CA PHE A 152 -3.74 6.27 -9.42
C PHE A 152 -3.63 7.39 -8.40
N ALA A 153 -3.18 8.58 -8.82
CA ALA A 153 -3.03 9.71 -7.90
C ALA A 153 -4.37 10.11 -7.26
N ARG A 154 -5.44 10.15 -8.04
CA ARG A 154 -6.79 10.45 -7.55
C ARG A 154 -7.32 9.37 -6.62
N ALA A 155 -7.14 8.10 -6.97
CA ALA A 155 -7.58 6.97 -6.17
C ALA A 155 -6.78 6.86 -4.86
N TRP A 156 -5.46 7.13 -4.90
CA TRP A 156 -4.60 7.18 -3.73
C TRP A 156 -4.99 8.33 -2.79
N PHE A 157 -5.25 9.51 -3.33
CA PHE A 157 -5.74 10.64 -2.55
C PHE A 157 -7.06 10.31 -1.85
N LYS A 158 -8.02 9.71 -2.57
CA LYS A 158 -9.28 9.25 -1.99
C LYS A 158 -9.04 8.22 -0.88
N LEU A 159 -8.21 7.20 -1.11
CA LEU A 159 -7.90 6.17 -0.13
C LEU A 159 -7.33 6.74 1.16
N THR A 160 -6.40 7.67 1.05
CA THR A 160 -5.65 8.21 2.20
C THR A 160 -6.35 9.37 2.91
N HIS A 161 -7.32 10.04 2.27
CA HIS A 161 -7.96 11.24 2.83
C HIS A 161 -9.44 11.08 3.12
N ARG A 162 -10.05 9.97 2.71
CA ARG A 162 -11.49 9.75 2.89
C ARG A 162 -11.94 9.88 4.35
N ASP A 163 -11.13 9.46 5.29
CA ASP A 163 -11.43 9.42 6.72
C ASP A 163 -10.77 10.57 7.51
N LEU A 164 -10.10 11.52 6.83
CA LEU A 164 -9.38 12.62 7.48
C LEU A 164 -10.27 13.83 7.84
N GLY A 165 -11.55 13.76 7.52
CA GLY A 165 -12.48 14.87 7.71
C GLY A 165 -12.38 15.95 6.63
N PRO A 166 -12.87 17.16 6.92
CA PRO A 166 -13.05 18.20 5.90
C PRO A 166 -11.71 18.76 5.40
N LYS A 167 -11.70 19.15 4.13
CA LYS A 167 -10.54 19.73 3.44
C LYS A 167 -9.97 20.97 4.17
N ASP A 168 -10.81 21.75 4.84
CA ASP A 168 -10.39 22.94 5.61
C ASP A 168 -9.39 22.60 6.74
N ARG A 169 -9.23 21.32 7.09
CA ARG A 169 -8.25 20.83 8.07
C ARG A 169 -6.94 20.36 7.47
N TYR A 170 -6.85 20.27 6.15
CA TYR A 170 -5.60 19.84 5.49
C TYR A 170 -4.58 20.97 5.58
N LEU A 171 -3.32 20.59 5.78
CA LEU A 171 -2.21 21.53 5.94
C LEU A 171 -1.22 21.38 4.79
N GLY A 172 -0.62 22.49 4.40
CA GLY A 172 0.42 22.54 3.38
C GLY A 172 0.01 23.20 2.07
N ALA A 173 1.00 23.41 1.23
CA ALA A 173 0.80 24.10 -0.06
C ALA A 173 0.18 23.20 -1.14
N ASP A 174 0.27 21.89 -0.96
CA ASP A 174 -0.15 20.90 -1.96
C ASP A 174 -1.60 20.42 -1.77
N VAL A 175 -2.36 21.09 -0.89
CA VAL A 175 -3.79 20.79 -0.71
C VAL A 175 -4.54 21.06 -2.01
N PRO A 176 -5.24 20.05 -2.59
CA PRO A 176 -5.98 20.24 -3.82
C PRO A 176 -7.08 21.33 -3.67
N ALA A 177 -7.16 22.22 -4.64
CA ALA A 177 -8.21 23.26 -4.66
C ALA A 177 -9.61 22.67 -4.92
N GLU A 178 -9.67 21.56 -5.67
CA GLU A 178 -10.89 20.86 -6.04
C GLU A 178 -11.55 20.17 -4.84
N ASP A 179 -12.88 20.27 -4.73
CA ASP A 179 -13.67 19.44 -3.83
C ASP A 179 -14.18 18.22 -4.59
N LEU A 180 -13.83 17.03 -4.11
CA LEU A 180 -14.22 15.79 -4.75
C LEU A 180 -15.54 15.27 -4.17
N ILE A 181 -16.31 14.54 -4.99
CA ILE A 181 -17.66 14.08 -4.65
C ILE A 181 -17.75 13.25 -3.35
N TRP A 182 -16.65 12.61 -2.95
CA TRP A 182 -16.55 11.82 -1.73
C TRP A 182 -16.18 12.65 -0.48
N GLN A 183 -15.85 13.93 -0.66
CA GLN A 183 -15.52 14.83 0.45
C GLN A 183 -16.80 15.50 0.96
N ASP A 184 -17.05 15.34 2.26
CA ASP A 184 -18.20 16.00 2.89
C ASP A 184 -17.92 17.48 3.08
N PRO A 185 -18.76 18.39 2.56
CA PRO A 185 -18.62 19.80 2.82
C PRO A 185 -18.93 20.08 4.30
N VAL A 186 -17.97 20.67 5.00
CA VAL A 186 -18.22 21.18 6.35
C VAL A 186 -18.46 22.68 6.28
N PRO A 187 -19.53 23.19 6.87
CA PRO A 187 -19.79 24.62 6.92
C PRO A 187 -18.61 25.35 7.55
N LYS A 188 -18.15 26.42 6.90
CA LYS A 188 -17.14 27.29 7.49
C LYS A 188 -17.71 27.97 8.70
N VAL A 189 -16.95 27.99 9.77
CA VAL A 189 -17.26 28.83 10.92
C VAL A 189 -16.95 30.29 10.57
N ASP A 190 -17.75 31.21 11.08
CA ASP A 190 -17.62 32.65 10.90
C ASP A 190 -16.87 33.35 12.04
N TYR A 191 -16.22 32.55 12.89
CA TYR A 191 -15.44 33.02 14.03
C TYR A 191 -14.04 32.41 14.06
N THR A 192 -13.14 33.06 14.77
CA THR A 192 -11.80 32.56 15.08
C THR A 192 -11.66 32.52 16.60
N LEU A 193 -11.20 31.37 17.12
CA LEU A 193 -10.91 31.25 18.53
C LEU A 193 -9.67 32.07 18.90
N SER A 194 -9.75 32.83 19.97
CA SER A 194 -8.59 33.49 20.56
C SER A 194 -7.73 32.48 21.33
N ASP A 195 -6.47 32.82 21.59
CA ASP A 195 -5.57 31.98 22.40
C ASP A 195 -6.14 31.75 23.81
N SER A 196 -6.84 32.73 24.39
CA SER A 196 -7.47 32.58 25.69
C SER A 196 -8.63 31.59 25.71
N GLU A 197 -9.44 31.56 24.64
CA GLU A 197 -10.52 30.58 24.48
C GLU A 197 -9.98 29.17 24.29
N ILE A 198 -8.88 29.04 23.53
CA ILE A 198 -8.17 27.76 23.33
C ILE A 198 -7.64 27.26 24.69
N GLU A 199 -7.00 28.09 25.51
CA GLU A 199 -6.50 27.71 26.81
C GLU A 199 -7.64 27.37 27.82
N GLU A 200 -8.75 28.06 27.76
CA GLU A 200 -9.94 27.72 28.55
C GLU A 200 -10.48 26.33 28.15
N LEU A 201 -10.59 26.04 26.85
CA LEU A 201 -11.05 24.73 26.36
C LEU A 201 -10.10 23.60 26.78
N LYS A 202 -8.78 23.83 26.68
CA LYS A 202 -7.78 22.88 27.18
C LYS A 202 -7.93 22.63 28.68
N GLY A 203 -8.13 23.68 29.44
CA GLY A 203 -8.39 23.58 30.89
C GLY A 203 -9.65 22.76 31.22
N LYS A 204 -10.74 22.97 30.51
CA LYS A 204 -11.98 22.17 30.65
C LYS A 204 -11.74 20.69 30.34
N LEU A 205 -10.99 20.37 29.26
CA LEU A 205 -10.65 19.00 28.90
C LEU A 205 -9.80 18.33 30.00
N LEU A 206 -8.74 19.00 30.44
CA LEU A 206 -7.84 18.46 31.46
C LEU A 206 -8.53 18.20 32.80
N ASN A 207 -9.50 19.04 33.17
CA ASN A 207 -10.25 18.95 34.43
C ASN A 207 -11.57 18.18 34.29
N SER A 208 -11.87 17.60 33.16
CA SER A 208 -13.15 16.92 32.91
C SER A 208 -13.33 15.61 33.68
N GLY A 209 -12.25 15.02 34.18
CA GLY A 209 -12.25 13.68 34.78
C GLY A 209 -12.37 12.53 33.79
N LEU A 210 -12.32 12.81 32.46
CA LEU A 210 -12.29 11.78 31.44
C LEU A 210 -10.96 11.05 31.46
N SER A 211 -11.01 9.73 31.31
CA SER A 211 -9.80 8.91 31.10
C SER A 211 -9.24 9.08 29.68
N ARG A 212 -8.04 8.55 29.44
CA ARG A 212 -7.44 8.50 28.11
C ARG A 212 -7.95 7.35 27.25
N ALA A 213 -8.88 6.57 27.74
CA ALA A 213 -9.46 5.43 27.04
C ALA A 213 -10.48 5.85 26.00
#